data_dee4af400c8ba6bc4703f1e67d28cd4c
#
_entry.id   dee4af400c8ba6bc4703f1e67d28cd4c
#
_cell.length_a   1.000
_cell.length_b   1.000
_cell.length_c   1.000
_cell.angle_alpha   90.00
_cell.angle_beta   90.00
_cell.angle_gamma   90.00
#
_symmetry.space_group_name_H-M   'P 1'
#
loop_
_entity.id
_entity.type
_entity.pdbx_description
1 polymer ?
#
loop_
_entity_poly.entity_id
_entity_poly.type
_entity_poly.pdbx_seq_one_letter_code
_entity_poly.pdbx_strand_id
1 'polypeptide(L)'
;YVVALDDATSLILAEKHAAWSDIARKIAHEVKNPLTPIKLSAERIEKKFLDAKTDKEDISLLTKTISRQVDDIGKLVDEFSSFARMPEAEIKLDNLSACLDEAYLLYFNTRKDIKLNLIKPENDIYFHFDTLQISRCFNNLIKNAIEAVEKIPNPAVEVLMATDAKNIKIEIKDNGVGI
;
A
#
# COMPACT_ATOMS: atom_id res chain seq x y z
N TYR A 1 -5.06 14.23 -46.40
CA TYR A 1 -4.95 13.81 -45.00
C TYR A 1 -6.33 13.95 -44.36
N VAL A 2 -6.84 12.88 -43.77
CA VAL A 2 -8.07 12.89 -42.96
C VAL A 2 -7.62 12.85 -41.48
N VAL A 3 -7.97 13.87 -40.71
CA VAL A 3 -7.76 13.87 -39.27
C VAL A 3 -9.13 13.61 -38.63
N ALA A 4 -9.28 12.45 -37.97
CA ALA A 4 -10.43 12.17 -37.12
C ALA A 4 -10.08 12.54 -35.67
N LEU A 5 -10.87 13.42 -35.10
CA LEU A 5 -10.81 13.75 -33.66
C LEU A 5 -12.00 13.06 -33.00
N ASP A 6 -11.73 12.15 -32.07
CA ASP A 6 -12.76 11.46 -31.29
C ASP A 6 -12.71 11.97 -29.85
N ASP A 7 -13.87 12.31 -29.27
CA ASP A 7 -13.96 12.72 -27.89
C ASP A 7 -14.11 11.50 -26.97
N ALA A 8 -12.99 11.06 -26.41
CA ALA A 8 -12.93 9.90 -25.51
C ALA A 8 -13.36 10.23 -24.07
N THR A 9 -13.82 11.43 -23.76
CA THR A 9 -14.15 11.86 -22.39
C THR A 9 -15.20 10.97 -21.73
N SER A 10 -16.24 10.57 -22.49
CA SER A 10 -17.29 9.69 -22.00
C SER A 10 -16.78 8.27 -21.69
N LEU A 11 -15.83 7.76 -22.48
CA LEU A 11 -15.21 6.45 -22.26
C LEU A 11 -14.34 6.45 -21.01
N ILE A 12 -13.50 7.48 -20.86
CA ILE A 12 -12.64 7.66 -19.70
C ILE A 12 -13.46 7.80 -18.40
N LEU A 13 -14.57 8.55 -18.46
CA LEU A 13 -15.49 8.68 -17.33
C LEU A 13 -16.18 7.36 -16.99
N ALA A 14 -16.61 6.59 -17.99
CA ALA A 14 -17.22 5.27 -17.77
C ALA A 14 -16.24 4.28 -17.16
N GLU A 15 -14.98 4.24 -17.63
CA GLU A 15 -13.93 3.41 -17.04
C GLU A 15 -13.62 3.82 -15.58
N LYS A 16 -13.53 5.12 -15.30
CA LYS A 16 -13.38 5.61 -13.93
C LYS A 16 -14.55 5.19 -13.05
N HIS A 17 -15.79 5.31 -13.51
CA HIS A 17 -16.97 4.88 -12.74
C HIS A 17 -17.00 3.37 -12.49
N ALA A 18 -16.62 2.55 -13.46
CA ALA A 18 -16.52 1.10 -13.30
C ALA A 18 -15.46 0.73 -12.23
N ALA A 19 -14.27 1.30 -12.34
CA ALA A 19 -13.20 1.12 -11.36
C ALA A 19 -13.64 1.56 -9.94
N TRP A 20 -14.35 2.70 -9.83
CA TRP A 20 -14.90 3.17 -8.56
C TRP A 20 -15.90 2.19 -7.93
N SER A 21 -16.78 1.59 -8.74
CA SER A 21 -17.78 0.62 -8.25
C SER A 21 -17.10 -0.62 -7.65
N ASP A 22 -16.08 -1.15 -8.32
CA ASP A 22 -15.35 -2.33 -7.85
C ASP A 22 -14.54 -2.03 -6.58
N ILE A 23 -13.88 -0.88 -6.52
CA ILE A 23 -13.15 -0.42 -5.34
C ILE A 23 -14.11 -0.22 -4.16
N ALA A 24 -15.24 0.45 -4.35
CA ALA A 24 -16.23 0.66 -3.30
C ALA A 24 -16.76 -0.67 -2.73
N ARG A 25 -16.99 -1.67 -3.61
CA ARG A 25 -17.40 -3.02 -3.19
C ARG A 25 -16.31 -3.70 -2.38
N LYS A 26 -15.06 -3.63 -2.82
CA LYS A 26 -13.91 -4.21 -2.10
C LYS A 26 -13.75 -3.56 -0.73
N ILE A 27 -13.81 -2.24 -0.64
CA ILE A 27 -13.72 -1.51 0.63
C ILE A 27 -14.85 -1.91 1.57
N ALA A 28 -16.10 -2.01 1.07
CA ALA A 28 -17.21 -2.46 1.91
C ALA A 28 -16.95 -3.85 2.53
N HIS A 29 -16.35 -4.76 1.77
CA HIS A 29 -15.93 -6.06 2.27
C HIS A 29 -14.78 -5.96 3.27
N GLU A 30 -13.76 -5.18 2.99
CA GLU A 30 -12.60 -5.01 3.86
C GLU A 30 -12.94 -4.28 5.18
N VAL A 31 -13.90 -3.34 5.16
CA VAL A 31 -14.43 -2.73 6.39
C VAL A 31 -15.29 -3.72 7.19
N LYS A 32 -16.05 -4.60 6.52
CA LYS A 32 -16.88 -5.61 7.21
C LYS A 32 -16.02 -6.62 7.99
N ASN A 33 -14.82 -6.94 7.50
CA ASN A 33 -13.93 -7.92 8.12
C ASN A 33 -13.52 -7.52 9.56
N PRO A 34 -13.01 -6.31 9.85
CA PRO A 34 -12.68 -5.90 11.21
C PRO A 34 -13.91 -5.61 12.08
N LEU A 35 -15.09 -5.29 11.51
CA LEU A 35 -16.30 -5.06 12.28
C LEU A 35 -16.80 -6.33 12.99
N THR A 36 -16.61 -7.51 12.39
CA THR A 36 -17.03 -8.79 12.99
C THR A 36 -16.30 -9.08 14.30
N PRO A 37 -14.95 -9.05 14.40
CA PRO A 37 -14.28 -9.25 15.67
C PRO A 37 -14.54 -8.14 16.69
N ILE A 38 -14.77 -6.89 16.27
CA ILE A 38 -15.22 -5.81 17.18
C ILE A 38 -16.53 -6.21 17.84
N LYS A 39 -17.53 -6.55 17.03
CA LYS A 39 -18.87 -6.94 17.53
C LYS A 39 -18.78 -8.13 18.49
N LEU A 40 -18.07 -9.19 18.10
CA LEU A 40 -17.91 -10.38 18.94
C LEU A 40 -17.16 -10.09 20.24
N SER A 41 -16.17 -9.21 20.22
CA SER A 41 -15.43 -8.81 21.42
C SER A 41 -16.32 -7.98 22.37
N ALA A 42 -17.11 -7.07 21.84
CA ALA A 42 -18.08 -6.28 22.61
C ALA A 42 -19.14 -7.17 23.27
N GLU A 43 -19.73 -8.09 22.51
CA GLU A 43 -20.73 -9.05 23.03
C GLU A 43 -20.15 -9.96 24.12
N ARG A 44 -18.88 -10.37 23.99
CA ARG A 44 -18.19 -11.16 25.03
C ARG A 44 -17.91 -10.34 26.30
N ILE A 45 -17.55 -9.07 26.16
CA ILE A 45 -17.36 -8.17 27.29
C ILE A 45 -18.69 -8.01 28.04
N GLU A 46 -19.77 -7.74 27.32
CA GLU A 46 -21.12 -7.60 27.90
C GLU A 46 -21.54 -8.86 28.68
N LYS A 47 -21.40 -10.04 28.04
CA LYS A 47 -21.75 -11.32 28.68
C LYS A 47 -20.93 -11.59 29.95
N LYS A 48 -19.61 -11.36 29.91
CA LYS A 48 -18.72 -11.54 31.06
C LYS A 48 -19.06 -10.57 32.19
N PHE A 49 -19.44 -9.34 31.85
CA PHE A 49 -19.85 -8.35 32.84
C PHE A 49 -21.11 -8.76 33.60
N LEU A 50 -22.05 -9.43 32.91
CA LEU A 50 -23.30 -9.95 33.52
C LEU A 50 -23.05 -11.19 34.40
N ASP A 51 -22.05 -12.02 34.10
CA ASP A 51 -21.77 -13.28 34.80
C ASP A 51 -20.94 -13.13 36.09
N ALA A 52 -20.55 -11.92 36.49
CA ALA A 52 -19.74 -11.60 37.68
C ALA A 52 -18.43 -12.41 37.86
N LYS A 53 -17.98 -13.14 36.85
CA LYS A 53 -16.73 -13.93 36.82
C LYS A 53 -15.72 -13.30 35.87
N THR A 54 -15.49 -12.00 36.02
CA THR A 54 -14.69 -11.26 35.06
C THR A 54 -13.22 -11.28 35.43
N ASP A 55 -12.41 -11.95 34.66
CA ASP A 55 -10.95 -11.80 34.69
C ASP A 55 -10.56 -10.48 33.99
N LYS A 56 -9.78 -9.64 34.69
CA LYS A 56 -9.31 -8.35 34.13
C LYS A 56 -8.45 -8.53 32.90
N GLU A 57 -7.71 -9.65 32.81
CA GLU A 57 -6.85 -9.96 31.65
C GLU A 57 -7.67 -10.23 30.41
N ASP A 58 -8.80 -10.94 30.55
CA ASP A 58 -9.71 -11.24 29.44
C ASP A 58 -10.34 -9.97 28.85
N ILE A 59 -10.77 -9.04 29.73
CA ILE A 59 -11.32 -7.75 29.25
C ILE A 59 -10.25 -6.94 28.54
N SER A 60 -9.03 -6.92 29.10
CA SER A 60 -7.91 -6.21 28.47
C SER A 60 -7.59 -6.77 27.07
N LEU A 61 -7.66 -8.08 26.88
CA LEU A 61 -7.45 -8.71 25.59
C LEU A 61 -8.55 -8.35 24.57
N LEU A 62 -9.81 -8.39 25.00
CA LEU A 62 -10.96 -8.05 24.16
C LEU A 62 -10.95 -6.57 23.75
N THR A 63 -10.64 -5.67 24.69
CA THR A 63 -10.54 -4.24 24.40
C THR A 63 -9.34 -3.92 23.48
N LYS A 64 -8.19 -4.56 23.66
CA LYS A 64 -7.05 -4.44 22.75
C LYS A 64 -7.40 -4.93 21.34
N THR A 65 -8.19 -5.99 21.23
CA THR A 65 -8.66 -6.50 19.95
C THR A 65 -9.55 -5.46 19.25
N ILE A 66 -10.50 -4.86 19.99
CA ILE A 66 -11.34 -3.79 19.44
C ILE A 66 -10.49 -2.61 18.97
N SER A 67 -9.58 -2.10 19.80
CA SER A 67 -8.73 -0.97 19.45
C SER A 67 -7.92 -1.23 18.19
N ARG A 68 -7.27 -2.40 18.09
CA ARG A 68 -6.52 -2.77 16.89
C ARG A 68 -7.39 -2.79 15.62
N GLN A 69 -8.60 -3.35 15.71
CA GLN A 69 -9.50 -3.42 14.56
C GLN A 69 -10.02 -2.02 14.15
N VAL A 70 -10.20 -1.11 15.10
CA VAL A 70 -10.55 0.29 14.82
C VAL A 70 -9.39 0.99 14.11
N ASP A 71 -8.16 0.77 14.56
CA ASP A 71 -6.96 1.31 13.90
C ASP A 71 -6.80 0.78 12.46
N ASP A 72 -7.11 -0.49 12.24
CA ASP A 72 -7.07 -1.10 10.90
C ASP A 72 -8.14 -0.49 9.97
N ILE A 73 -9.36 -0.23 10.48
CA ILE A 73 -10.39 0.52 9.73
C ILE A 73 -9.91 1.95 9.42
N GLY A 74 -9.29 2.63 10.37
CA GLY A 74 -8.72 3.96 10.19
C GLY A 74 -7.75 3.99 9.01
N LYS A 75 -6.80 3.06 8.95
CA LYS A 75 -5.84 2.92 7.85
C LYS A 75 -6.53 2.71 6.50
N LEU A 76 -7.53 1.81 6.44
CA LEU A 76 -8.30 1.57 5.21
C LEU A 76 -9.01 2.84 4.72
N VAL A 77 -9.60 3.61 5.63
CA VAL A 77 -10.28 4.88 5.30
C VAL A 77 -9.27 5.92 4.80
N ASP A 78 -8.09 6.01 5.42
CA ASP A 78 -7.04 6.95 5.02
C ASP A 78 -6.47 6.58 3.64
N GLU A 79 -6.23 5.30 3.38
CA GLU A 79 -5.79 4.80 2.08
C GLU A 79 -6.82 5.09 0.99
N PHE A 80 -8.11 4.84 1.27
CA PHE A 80 -9.20 5.17 0.35
C PHE A 80 -9.32 6.67 0.09
N SER A 81 -9.26 7.47 1.14
CA SER A 81 -9.31 8.93 1.03
C SER A 81 -8.14 9.48 0.21
N SER A 82 -6.97 8.90 0.37
CA SER A 82 -5.77 9.23 -0.41
C SER A 82 -5.94 8.87 -1.89
N PHE A 83 -6.55 7.71 -2.18
CA PHE A 83 -6.89 7.29 -3.54
C PHE A 83 -7.98 8.17 -4.15
N ALA A 84 -9.03 8.48 -3.39
CA ALA A 84 -10.17 9.31 -3.84
C ALA A 84 -9.77 10.75 -4.18
N ARG A 85 -8.74 11.27 -3.51
CA ARG A 85 -8.19 12.62 -3.71
C ARG A 85 -6.98 12.63 -4.62
N MET A 86 -6.80 11.66 -5.53
CA MET A 86 -5.68 11.73 -6.45
C MET A 86 -5.74 13.07 -7.21
N PRO A 87 -4.84 14.02 -6.92
CA PRO A 87 -4.75 15.25 -7.70
C PRO A 87 -4.35 14.92 -9.14
N GLU A 88 -4.67 15.81 -10.05
CA GLU A 88 -4.12 15.70 -11.42
C GLU A 88 -2.59 15.59 -11.33
N ALA A 89 -2.02 14.72 -12.16
CA ALA A 89 -0.59 14.46 -12.13
C ALA A 89 0.20 15.71 -12.49
N GLU A 90 1.12 16.12 -11.64
CA GLU A 90 2.03 17.24 -11.88
C GLU A 90 3.33 16.75 -12.51
N ILE A 91 3.30 16.57 -13.84
CA ILE A 91 4.42 16.02 -14.60
C ILE A 91 5.56 17.04 -14.71
N LYS A 92 6.72 16.73 -14.15
CA LYS A 92 7.95 17.56 -14.19
C LYS A 92 9.14 16.69 -14.56
N LEU A 93 10.16 17.30 -15.17
CA LEU A 93 11.45 16.65 -15.34
C LEU A 93 12.12 16.53 -13.97
N ASP A 94 12.34 15.33 -13.50
CA ASP A 94 12.94 15.08 -12.19
C ASP A 94 13.85 13.86 -12.23
N ASN A 95 14.65 13.68 -11.17
CA ASN A 95 15.61 12.59 -11.01
C ASN A 95 14.91 11.33 -10.45
N LEU A 96 14.64 10.37 -11.34
CA LEU A 96 14.01 9.11 -10.98
C LEU A 96 14.91 8.24 -10.07
N SER A 97 16.24 8.31 -10.29
CA SER A 97 17.22 7.59 -9.47
C SER A 97 17.21 8.09 -8.03
N ALA A 98 17.18 9.40 -7.82
CA ALA A 98 17.08 10.00 -6.50
C ALA A 98 15.75 9.65 -5.80
N CYS A 99 14.65 9.68 -6.54
CA CYS A 99 13.33 9.29 -6.02
C CYS A 99 13.31 7.83 -5.53
N LEU A 100 13.97 6.91 -6.25
CA LEU A 100 14.09 5.51 -5.84
C LEU A 100 15.03 5.35 -4.64
N ASP A 101 16.16 6.11 -4.61
CA ASP A 101 17.10 6.11 -3.49
C ASP A 101 16.43 6.51 -2.18
N GLU A 102 15.63 7.57 -2.19
CA GLU A 102 14.89 8.05 -1.01
C GLU A 102 13.95 6.96 -0.47
N ALA A 103 13.16 6.34 -1.35
CA ALA A 103 12.26 5.27 -0.98
C ALA A 103 13.02 4.05 -0.43
N TYR A 104 14.14 3.67 -1.04
CA TYR A 104 14.98 2.57 -0.58
C TYR A 104 15.61 2.87 0.80
N LEU A 105 16.20 4.06 0.98
CA LEU A 105 16.89 4.45 2.21
C LEU A 105 15.96 4.50 3.43
N LEU A 106 14.70 4.84 3.24
CA LEU A 106 13.69 4.83 4.30
C LEU A 106 13.63 3.46 4.99
N TYR A 107 13.60 2.39 4.22
CA TYR A 107 13.54 1.03 4.73
C TYR A 107 14.91 0.44 5.05
N PHE A 108 15.94 0.74 4.27
CA PHE A 108 17.31 0.29 4.52
C PHE A 108 17.82 0.70 5.91
N ASN A 109 17.47 1.89 6.36
CA ASN A 109 17.86 2.38 7.67
C ASN A 109 17.04 1.79 8.83
N THR A 110 15.80 1.42 8.60
CA THR A 110 14.85 0.98 9.64
C THR A 110 14.71 -0.54 9.75
N ARG A 111 14.95 -1.29 8.66
CA ARG A 111 14.75 -2.74 8.59
C ARG A 111 16.08 -3.49 8.42
N LYS A 112 16.91 -3.43 9.49
CA LYS A 112 18.21 -4.14 9.53
C LYS A 112 18.09 -5.66 9.63
N ASP A 113 16.90 -6.15 9.91
CA ASP A 113 16.52 -7.56 9.98
C ASP A 113 16.34 -8.19 8.58
N ILE A 114 16.22 -7.38 7.53
CA ILE A 114 15.99 -7.80 6.14
C ILE A 114 17.22 -7.47 5.29
N LYS A 115 17.65 -8.41 4.45
CA LYS A 115 18.68 -8.16 3.45
C LYS A 115 18.08 -7.33 2.31
N LEU A 116 18.19 -6.01 2.40
CA LEU A 116 17.82 -5.10 1.32
C LEU A 116 19.01 -4.85 0.38
N ASN A 117 18.79 -4.96 -0.92
CA ASN A 117 19.76 -4.68 -1.96
C ASN A 117 19.16 -3.75 -3.03
N LEU A 118 19.94 -2.74 -3.45
CA LEU A 118 19.57 -1.85 -4.55
C LEU A 118 20.62 -1.94 -5.65
N ILE A 119 20.18 -2.27 -6.86
CA ILE A 119 21.00 -2.33 -8.07
C ILE A 119 20.45 -1.30 -9.05
N LYS A 120 21.28 -0.33 -9.44
CA LYS A 120 20.89 0.72 -10.38
C LYS A 120 22.08 1.12 -11.27
N PRO A 121 21.83 1.78 -12.42
CA PRO A 121 22.88 2.37 -13.23
C PRO A 121 23.70 3.40 -12.44
N GLU A 122 24.98 3.58 -12.82
CA GLU A 122 25.86 4.60 -12.22
C GLU A 122 25.38 6.02 -12.52
N ASN A 123 24.82 6.23 -13.70
CA ASN A 123 24.32 7.54 -14.12
C ASN A 123 22.86 7.73 -13.65
N ASP A 124 22.59 8.93 -13.17
CA ASP A 124 21.23 9.32 -12.80
C ASP A 124 20.30 9.35 -14.01
N ILE A 125 19.06 8.90 -13.81
CA ILE A 125 18.03 8.85 -14.84
C ILE A 125 17.06 10.00 -14.60
N TYR A 126 16.96 10.91 -15.57
CA TYR A 126 16.01 12.01 -15.58
C TYR A 126 14.84 11.68 -16.52
N PHE A 127 13.63 11.89 -16.02
CA PHE A 127 12.41 11.58 -16.73
C PHE A 127 11.30 12.58 -16.37
N HIS A 128 10.26 12.69 -17.20
CA HIS A 128 9.10 13.51 -16.90
C HIS A 128 8.06 12.67 -16.17
N PHE A 129 7.85 12.95 -14.90
CA PHE A 129 6.88 12.21 -14.06
C PHE A 129 6.37 13.06 -12.90
N ASP A 130 5.33 12.60 -12.23
CA ASP A 130 4.88 13.16 -10.96
C ASP A 130 5.68 12.51 -9.81
N THR A 131 6.59 13.26 -9.23
CA THR A 131 7.51 12.80 -8.19
C THR A 131 6.76 12.26 -6.97
N LEU A 132 5.67 12.92 -6.57
CA LEU A 132 4.89 12.50 -5.40
C LEU A 132 4.19 11.16 -5.65
N GLN A 133 3.58 10.98 -6.82
CA GLN A 133 2.89 9.75 -7.17
C GLN A 133 3.86 8.58 -7.34
N ILE A 134 5.01 8.81 -7.99
CA ILE A 134 6.04 7.77 -8.16
C ILE A 134 6.70 7.41 -6.83
N SER A 135 7.00 8.39 -5.96
CA SER A 135 7.50 8.11 -4.60
C SER A 135 6.52 7.24 -3.81
N ARG A 136 5.23 7.54 -3.88
CA ARG A 136 4.19 6.71 -3.24
C ARG A 136 4.18 5.29 -3.82
N CYS A 137 4.33 5.15 -5.14
CA CYS A 137 4.39 3.86 -5.80
C CYS A 137 5.58 3.04 -5.29
N PHE A 138 6.78 3.60 -5.27
CA PHE A 138 7.98 2.93 -4.77
C PHE A 138 7.84 2.53 -3.30
N ASN A 139 7.37 3.45 -2.46
CA ASN A 139 7.14 3.16 -1.04
C ASN A 139 6.15 2.01 -0.84
N ASN A 140 5.04 1.99 -1.58
CA ASN A 140 4.05 0.92 -1.48
C ASN A 140 4.62 -0.43 -1.93
N LEU A 141 5.34 -0.47 -3.05
CA LEU A 141 5.91 -1.70 -3.57
C LEU A 141 7.01 -2.26 -2.67
N ILE A 142 7.93 -1.42 -2.19
CA ILE A 142 8.99 -1.84 -1.27
C ILE A 142 8.39 -2.30 0.07
N LYS A 143 7.39 -1.58 0.59
CA LYS A 143 6.68 -1.97 1.81
C LYS A 143 6.01 -3.33 1.66
N ASN A 144 5.30 -3.58 0.56
CA ASN A 144 4.65 -4.86 0.30
C ASN A 144 5.66 -6.01 0.24
N ALA A 145 6.79 -5.81 -0.43
CA ALA A 145 7.87 -6.80 -0.48
C ALA A 145 8.46 -7.09 0.91
N ILE A 146 8.64 -6.06 1.73
CA ILE A 146 9.12 -6.19 3.11
C ILE A 146 8.11 -6.97 3.96
N GLU A 147 6.83 -6.65 3.88
CA GLU A 147 5.76 -7.36 4.61
C GLU A 147 5.66 -8.83 4.19
N ALA A 148 5.86 -9.14 2.91
CA ALA A 148 5.85 -10.51 2.40
C ALA A 148 6.98 -11.39 2.98
N VAL A 149 8.10 -10.78 3.37
CA VAL A 149 9.27 -11.53 3.89
C VAL A 149 9.37 -11.52 5.42
N GLU A 150 8.52 -10.80 6.15
CA GLU A 150 8.64 -10.63 7.62
C GLU A 150 8.70 -11.93 8.42
N LYS A 151 8.04 -12.98 7.92
CA LYS A 151 7.86 -14.24 8.66
C LYS A 151 8.69 -15.38 8.12
N ILE A 152 9.57 -15.14 7.17
CA ILE A 152 10.38 -16.17 6.56
C ILE A 152 11.83 -16.17 7.08
N PRO A 153 12.51 -17.30 7.08
CA PRO A 153 13.93 -17.35 7.39
C PRO A 153 14.75 -16.67 6.27
N ASN A 154 15.76 -15.89 6.65
CA ASN A 154 16.63 -15.15 5.73
C ASN A 154 15.85 -14.21 4.78
N PRO A 155 15.09 -13.24 5.31
CA PRO A 155 14.29 -12.35 4.50
C PRO A 155 15.16 -11.48 3.59
N ALA A 156 14.82 -11.43 2.30
CA ALA A 156 15.57 -10.68 1.31
C ALA A 156 14.63 -9.95 0.34
N VAL A 157 14.96 -8.70 0.04
CA VAL A 157 14.30 -7.87 -0.97
C VAL A 157 15.36 -7.24 -1.86
N GLU A 158 15.19 -7.37 -3.16
CA GLU A 158 16.06 -6.75 -4.16
C GLU A 158 15.27 -5.75 -5.00
N VAL A 159 15.79 -4.55 -5.10
CA VAL A 159 15.26 -3.47 -5.95
C VAL A 159 16.24 -3.29 -7.11
N LEU A 160 15.77 -3.47 -8.33
CA LEU A 160 16.56 -3.35 -9.54
C LEU A 160 15.99 -2.23 -10.43
N MET A 161 16.81 -1.28 -10.81
CA MET A 161 16.54 -0.31 -11.87
C MET A 161 17.44 -0.59 -13.05
N ALA A 162 16.86 -0.73 -14.23
CA ALA A 162 17.59 -0.90 -15.49
C ALA A 162 16.98 -0.01 -16.57
N THR A 163 17.79 0.39 -17.54
CA THR A 163 17.36 1.20 -18.67
C THR A 163 17.84 0.58 -19.97
N ASP A 164 16.99 0.60 -20.97
CA ASP A 164 17.33 0.34 -22.34
C ASP A 164 17.06 1.59 -23.21
N ALA A 165 17.21 1.52 -24.52
CA ALA A 165 17.04 2.65 -25.43
C ALA A 165 15.63 3.29 -25.40
N LYS A 166 14.61 2.62 -24.87
CA LYS A 166 13.22 3.06 -24.91
C LYS A 166 12.50 2.99 -23.57
N ASN A 167 13.00 2.18 -22.64
CA ASN A 167 12.28 1.86 -21.42
C ASN A 167 13.17 2.03 -20.20
N ILE A 168 12.55 2.44 -19.09
CA ILE A 168 13.10 2.33 -17.76
C ILE A 168 12.33 1.20 -17.07
N LYS A 169 13.06 0.19 -16.60
CA LYS A 169 12.49 -0.97 -15.92
C LYS A 169 12.89 -0.92 -14.45
N ILE A 170 11.89 -1.02 -13.57
CA ILE A 170 12.10 -1.16 -12.15
C ILE A 170 11.46 -2.48 -11.72
N GLU A 171 12.26 -3.32 -11.08
CA GLU A 171 11.82 -4.60 -10.53
C GLU A 171 12.04 -4.60 -9.01
N ILE A 172 11.05 -5.06 -8.27
CA ILE A 172 11.17 -5.32 -6.85
C ILE A 172 10.91 -6.82 -6.66
N LYS A 173 11.91 -7.51 -6.16
CA LYS A 173 11.86 -8.96 -5.94
C LYS A 173 12.00 -9.25 -4.46
N ASP A 174 11.15 -10.11 -3.98
CA ASP A 174 11.21 -10.63 -2.63
C ASP A 174 11.27 -12.17 -2.65
N ASN A 175 11.72 -12.74 -1.56
CA ASN A 175 11.71 -14.20 -1.37
C ASN A 175 10.59 -14.65 -0.42
N GLY A 176 9.52 -13.86 -0.33
CA GLY A 176 8.36 -14.11 0.52
C GLY A 176 7.46 -15.24 0.05
N VAL A 177 6.30 -15.33 0.69
CA VAL A 177 5.33 -16.43 0.45
C VAL A 177 4.56 -16.29 -0.87
N GLY A 178 4.71 -15.18 -1.59
CA GLY A 178 3.93 -14.85 -2.78
C GLY A 178 2.51 -14.35 -2.45
N ILE A 179 1.77 -14.01 -3.50
CA ILE A 179 0.37 -13.52 -3.44
C ILE A 179 -0.56 -14.68 -3.76
#